data_dc8639bbe73195127f8014d7dce816e0
#
_entry.id   dc8639bbe73195127f8014d7dce816e0
#
_cell.length_a   1.000
_cell.length_b   1.000
_cell.length_c   1.000
_cell.angle_alpha   90.00
_cell.angle_beta   90.00
_cell.angle_gamma   90.00
#
_symmetry.space_group_name_H-M   'P 1'
#
loop_
_entity.id
_entity.type
_entity.pdbx_description
1 polymer ?
#
loop_
_entity_poly.entity_id
_entity_poly.type
_entity_poly.pdbx_seq_one_letter_code
_entity_poly.pdbx_strand_id
1 'polypeptide(L)'
;MLGKINSLFDGSAENSKELTWTLFRVLCAAMFMTHGYGKLFGENAQPFMGGGMTTINIADLVSWPIPMEINALFIAGVVEFFGGLLIAIGLWTHLAAILAAFIMLMAYLTAHLAWFPTLNNGELAAMYFVAFLVIFSFGPGPCSADTWLSVRRQEKRKDRMDANKR
;
A
#
# COMPACT_ATOMS: atom_id res chain seq x y z
N MET A 1 -0.98 30.88 27.98
CA MET A 1 -0.16 31.12 26.78
C MET A 1 -0.10 29.85 25.89
N LEU A 2 0.23 28.70 26.43
CA LEU A 2 0.26 27.40 25.70
C LEU A 2 -1.06 27.02 25.01
N GLY A 3 -2.23 27.27 25.64
CA GLY A 3 -3.54 26.98 25.03
C GLY A 3 -3.86 27.79 23.77
N LYS A 4 -3.40 29.04 23.68
CA LYS A 4 -3.57 29.88 22.48
C LYS A 4 -2.66 29.42 21.33
N ILE A 5 -1.45 28.96 21.64
CA ILE A 5 -0.53 28.42 20.64
C ILE A 5 -1.11 27.12 20.07
N ASN A 6 -1.59 26.21 20.94
CA ASN A 6 -2.18 24.95 20.50
C ASN A 6 -3.42 25.17 19.60
N SER A 7 -4.31 26.13 19.94
CA SER A 7 -5.50 26.41 19.14
C SER A 7 -5.20 26.98 17.75
N LEU A 8 -4.08 27.66 17.57
CA LEU A 8 -3.62 28.11 16.23
C LEU A 8 -3.17 26.92 15.36
N PHE A 9 -2.48 25.95 15.98
CA PHE A 9 -2.08 24.75 15.27
C PHE A 9 -3.27 23.83 14.97
N ASP A 10 -4.26 23.73 15.86
CA ASP A 10 -5.46 22.89 15.67
C ASP A 10 -6.25 23.33 14.42
N GLY A 11 -6.46 24.63 14.23
CA GLY A 11 -7.13 25.16 13.03
C GLY A 11 -6.35 24.90 11.73
N SER A 12 -5.02 25.05 11.78
CA SER A 12 -4.16 24.78 10.61
C SER A 12 -4.09 23.28 10.30
N ALA A 13 -4.04 22.44 11.32
CA ALA A 13 -4.02 20.99 11.17
C ALA A 13 -5.32 20.47 10.52
N GLU A 14 -6.49 20.99 10.94
CA GLU A 14 -7.78 20.61 10.35
C GLU A 14 -7.83 20.92 8.85
N ASN A 15 -7.42 22.13 8.46
CA ASN A 15 -7.41 22.56 7.05
C ASN A 15 -6.42 21.78 6.18
N SER A 16 -5.38 21.19 6.77
CA SER A 16 -4.34 20.45 6.03
C SER A 16 -4.56 18.93 5.95
N LYS A 17 -5.53 18.38 6.68
CA LYS A 17 -5.75 16.93 6.79
C LYS A 17 -5.87 16.21 5.45
N GLU A 18 -6.69 16.73 4.55
CA GLU A 18 -6.95 16.11 3.25
C GLU A 18 -5.70 16.12 2.36
N LEU A 19 -4.98 17.25 2.35
CA LEU A 19 -3.75 17.39 1.60
C LEU A 19 -2.66 16.46 2.17
N THR A 20 -2.47 16.47 3.48
CA THR A 20 -1.48 15.65 4.17
C THR A 20 -1.77 14.16 3.95
N TRP A 21 -3.04 13.75 4.02
CA TRP A 21 -3.44 12.38 3.72
C TRP A 21 -3.13 11.98 2.28
N THR A 22 -3.46 12.85 1.32
CA THR A 22 -3.18 12.61 -0.09
C THR A 22 -1.68 12.50 -0.35
N LEU A 23 -0.87 13.40 0.22
CA LEU A 23 0.58 13.36 0.12
C LEU A 23 1.16 12.09 0.74
N PHE A 24 0.73 11.72 1.94
CA PHE A 24 1.15 10.47 2.60
C PHE A 24 0.90 9.25 1.71
N ARG A 25 -0.33 9.11 1.21
CA ARG A 25 -0.73 8.00 0.35
C ARG A 25 0.11 7.95 -0.94
N VAL A 26 0.24 9.09 -1.63
CA VAL A 26 0.95 9.17 -2.92
C VAL A 26 2.45 8.93 -2.73
N LEU A 27 3.08 9.53 -1.72
CA LEU A 27 4.51 9.35 -1.47
C LEU A 27 4.83 7.92 -1.05
N CYS A 28 4.07 7.34 -0.10
CA CYS A 28 4.26 5.92 0.28
C CYS A 28 4.13 5.00 -0.93
N ALA A 29 3.13 5.22 -1.77
CA ALA A 29 2.90 4.42 -2.96
C ALA A 29 4.03 4.59 -4.01
N ALA A 30 4.47 5.83 -4.27
CA ALA A 30 5.55 6.10 -5.22
C ALA A 30 6.87 5.45 -4.79
N MET A 31 7.23 5.57 -3.51
CA MET A 31 8.42 4.91 -2.97
C MET A 31 8.31 3.38 -3.05
N PHE A 32 7.13 2.82 -2.78
CA PHE A 32 6.86 1.40 -2.90
C PHE A 32 7.00 0.90 -4.35
N MET A 33 6.52 1.68 -5.32
CA MET A 33 6.68 1.39 -6.75
C MET A 33 8.15 1.32 -7.17
N THR A 34 9.05 2.11 -6.59
CA THR A 34 10.48 2.03 -6.94
C THR A 34 11.09 0.68 -6.61
N HIS A 35 10.67 0.05 -5.49
CA HIS A 35 11.09 -1.31 -5.13
C HIS A 35 10.55 -2.35 -6.13
N GLY A 36 9.28 -2.23 -6.52
CA GLY A 36 8.67 -3.08 -7.55
C GLY A 36 9.31 -2.91 -8.92
N TYR A 37 9.61 -1.67 -9.31
CA TYR A 37 10.31 -1.39 -10.56
C TYR A 37 11.66 -2.10 -10.63
N GLY A 38 12.46 -2.03 -9.58
CA GLY A 38 13.76 -2.72 -9.52
C GLY A 38 13.64 -4.23 -9.70
N LYS A 39 12.59 -4.85 -9.13
CA LYS A 39 12.35 -6.30 -9.24
C LYS A 39 11.80 -6.74 -10.60
N LEU A 40 11.06 -5.88 -11.31
CA LEU A 40 10.42 -6.24 -12.58
C LEU A 40 11.23 -5.81 -13.80
N PHE A 41 11.88 -4.63 -13.74
CA PHE A 41 12.47 -3.96 -14.89
C PHE A 41 13.92 -3.52 -14.66
N GLY A 42 14.46 -3.70 -13.45
CA GLY A 42 15.83 -3.32 -13.10
C GLY A 42 16.88 -4.27 -13.71
N GLU A 43 18.16 -3.96 -13.50
CA GLU A 43 19.28 -4.78 -13.99
C GLU A 43 19.25 -6.23 -13.46
N ASN A 44 18.69 -6.44 -12.26
CA ASN A 44 18.49 -7.75 -11.63
C ASN A 44 17.01 -8.14 -11.60
N ALA A 45 16.29 -7.92 -12.71
CA ALA A 45 14.88 -8.26 -12.80
C ALA A 45 14.64 -9.75 -12.48
N GLN A 46 13.62 -10.00 -11.68
CA GLN A 46 13.29 -11.33 -11.19
C GLN A 46 12.54 -12.13 -12.27
N PRO A 47 12.95 -13.35 -12.60
CA PRO A 47 12.17 -14.22 -13.49
C PRO A 47 10.86 -14.64 -12.81
N PHE A 48 9.84 -14.91 -13.60
CA PHE A 48 8.56 -15.39 -13.08
C PHE A 48 8.67 -16.80 -12.45
N MET A 49 9.48 -17.68 -13.03
CA MET A 49 9.66 -19.08 -12.61
C MET A 49 11.13 -19.49 -12.67
N GLY A 50 11.49 -20.50 -11.88
CA GLY A 50 12.80 -21.16 -11.97
C GLY A 50 13.98 -20.34 -11.44
N GLY A 51 13.75 -19.32 -10.61
CA GLY A 51 14.80 -18.50 -10.02
C GLY A 51 14.31 -17.62 -8.87
N GLY A 52 15.22 -16.94 -8.22
CA GLY A 52 14.90 -16.08 -7.07
C GLY A 52 14.40 -16.88 -5.85
N MET A 53 13.29 -16.47 -5.25
CA MET A 53 12.71 -17.10 -4.06
C MET A 53 11.59 -18.09 -4.45
N THR A 54 11.91 -19.36 -4.60
CA THR A 54 10.94 -20.43 -4.88
C THR A 54 10.50 -21.20 -3.62
N THR A 55 11.03 -20.83 -2.47
CA THR A 55 10.68 -21.38 -1.15
C THR A 55 10.56 -20.26 -0.15
N ILE A 56 9.48 -20.24 0.61
CA ILE A 56 9.27 -19.30 1.71
C ILE A 56 9.85 -19.90 2.98
N ASN A 57 10.89 -19.28 3.54
CA ASN A 57 11.49 -19.68 4.80
C ASN A 57 11.16 -18.62 5.87
N ILE A 58 10.61 -19.05 6.99
CA ILE A 58 10.31 -18.17 8.14
C ILE A 58 11.15 -18.67 9.32
N ALA A 59 12.13 -17.86 9.75
CA ALA A 59 12.97 -18.08 10.93
C ALA A 59 13.61 -19.47 11.00
N ASP A 60 13.90 -20.09 9.88
CA ASP A 60 14.40 -21.48 9.79
C ASP A 60 13.51 -22.53 10.48
N LEU A 61 12.32 -22.14 10.93
CA LEU A 61 11.32 -22.99 11.58
C LEU A 61 10.34 -23.60 10.58
N VAL A 62 9.99 -22.85 9.54
CA VAL A 62 9.03 -23.26 8.51
C VAL A 62 9.60 -23.01 7.14
N SER A 63 9.65 -24.05 6.32
CA SER A 63 10.06 -23.97 4.92
C SER A 63 8.90 -24.45 4.03
N TRP A 64 8.39 -23.58 3.17
CA TRP A 64 7.25 -23.87 2.30
C TRP A 64 7.65 -23.72 0.83
N PRO A 65 7.78 -24.81 0.07
CA PRO A 65 8.05 -24.71 -1.35
C PRO A 65 6.85 -24.12 -2.09
N ILE A 66 7.11 -23.21 -3.02
CA ILE A 66 6.07 -22.57 -3.83
C ILE A 66 5.78 -23.49 -5.02
N PRO A 67 4.51 -23.85 -5.29
CA PRO A 67 4.14 -24.68 -6.41
C PRO A 67 4.65 -24.11 -7.74
N MET A 68 5.06 -24.99 -8.67
CA MET A 68 5.56 -24.65 -10.01
C MET A 68 6.83 -23.78 -10.02
N GLU A 69 7.59 -23.75 -8.92
CA GLU A 69 8.79 -22.92 -8.79
C GLU A 69 8.54 -21.43 -9.10
N ILE A 70 7.33 -20.93 -8.79
CA ILE A 70 7.01 -19.51 -8.95
C ILE A 70 7.90 -18.70 -8.01
N ASN A 71 8.46 -17.62 -8.54
CA ASN A 71 9.34 -16.76 -7.78
C ASN A 71 8.52 -15.75 -6.94
N ALA A 72 8.59 -15.86 -5.62
CA ALA A 72 7.91 -14.94 -4.69
C ALA A 72 8.37 -13.49 -4.86
N LEU A 73 9.65 -13.25 -5.22
CA LEU A 73 10.16 -11.89 -5.46
C LEU A 73 9.55 -11.25 -6.70
N PHE A 74 9.24 -12.05 -7.75
CA PHE A 74 8.50 -11.54 -8.90
C PHE A 74 7.09 -11.12 -8.51
N ILE A 75 6.37 -11.98 -7.77
CA ILE A 75 5.01 -11.66 -7.28
C ILE A 75 5.04 -10.41 -6.37
N ALA A 76 6.03 -10.32 -5.49
CA ALA A 76 6.25 -9.12 -4.68
C ALA A 76 6.44 -7.89 -5.58
N GLY A 77 7.30 -7.97 -6.60
CA GLY A 77 7.51 -6.90 -7.57
C GLY A 77 6.23 -6.44 -8.27
N VAL A 78 5.36 -7.37 -8.67
CA VAL A 78 4.06 -7.07 -9.28
C VAL A 78 3.17 -6.30 -8.29
N VAL A 79 3.04 -6.77 -7.06
CA VAL A 79 2.22 -6.09 -6.05
C VAL A 79 2.82 -4.73 -5.68
N GLU A 80 4.14 -4.64 -5.55
CA GLU A 80 4.82 -3.38 -5.22
C GLU A 80 4.63 -2.34 -6.32
N PHE A 81 4.78 -2.72 -7.59
CA PHE A 81 4.67 -1.76 -8.69
C PHE A 81 3.21 -1.43 -9.02
N PHE A 82 2.40 -2.42 -9.35
CA PHE A 82 1.00 -2.18 -9.75
C PHE A 82 0.10 -1.87 -8.57
N GLY A 83 0.29 -2.53 -7.42
CA GLY A 83 -0.42 -2.18 -6.19
C GLY A 83 -0.07 -0.76 -5.73
N GLY A 84 1.20 -0.37 -5.78
CA GLY A 84 1.63 1.00 -5.53
C GLY A 84 0.97 2.00 -6.48
N LEU A 85 0.89 1.71 -7.78
CA LEU A 85 0.19 2.54 -8.76
C LEU A 85 -1.29 2.71 -8.41
N LEU A 86 -1.98 1.63 -8.06
CA LEU A 86 -3.39 1.67 -7.65
C LEU A 86 -3.58 2.52 -6.38
N ILE A 87 -2.70 2.39 -5.39
CA ILE A 87 -2.72 3.20 -4.17
C ILE A 87 -2.45 4.68 -4.52
N ALA A 88 -1.48 4.98 -5.39
CA ALA A 88 -1.13 6.35 -5.77
C ALA A 88 -2.32 7.09 -6.40
N ILE A 89 -3.00 6.48 -7.37
CA ILE A 89 -4.20 7.06 -8.01
C ILE A 89 -5.46 6.94 -7.15
N GLY A 90 -5.43 6.15 -6.10
CA GLY A 90 -6.56 5.91 -5.22
C GLY A 90 -7.67 5.08 -5.86
N LEU A 91 -7.31 4.03 -6.61
CA LEU A 91 -8.25 3.09 -7.24
C LEU A 91 -8.13 1.71 -6.57
N TRP A 92 -9.25 1.13 -6.16
CA TRP A 92 -9.31 -0.11 -5.37
C TRP A 92 -8.37 -0.05 -4.15
N THR A 93 -8.31 1.11 -3.53
CA THR A 93 -7.30 1.46 -2.52
C THR A 93 -7.24 0.46 -1.38
N HIS A 94 -8.39 0.03 -0.84
CA HIS A 94 -8.42 -0.93 0.27
C HIS A 94 -7.81 -2.28 -0.13
N LEU A 95 -8.15 -2.81 -1.32
CA LEU A 95 -7.62 -4.09 -1.79
C LEU A 95 -6.11 -3.98 -2.05
N ALA A 96 -5.67 -2.94 -2.75
CA ALA A 96 -4.26 -2.73 -3.03
C ALA A 96 -3.43 -2.54 -1.75
N ALA A 97 -3.95 -1.79 -0.76
CA ALA A 97 -3.27 -1.55 0.50
C ALA A 97 -3.14 -2.81 1.37
N ILE A 98 -4.17 -3.66 1.44
CA ILE A 98 -4.06 -4.92 2.21
C ILE A 98 -3.10 -5.91 1.55
N LEU A 99 -3.06 -5.99 0.22
CA LEU A 99 -2.08 -6.81 -0.50
C LEU A 99 -0.66 -6.28 -0.30
N ALA A 100 -0.45 -4.96 -0.36
CA ALA A 100 0.84 -4.34 -0.09
C ALA A 100 1.29 -4.58 1.36
N ALA A 101 0.39 -4.44 2.34
CA ALA A 101 0.68 -4.77 3.73
C ALA A 101 1.07 -6.24 3.89
N PHE A 102 0.37 -7.17 3.25
CA PHE A 102 0.70 -8.58 3.28
C PHE A 102 2.10 -8.87 2.72
N ILE A 103 2.46 -8.29 1.57
CA ILE A 103 3.80 -8.44 0.98
C ILE A 103 4.88 -7.91 1.93
N MET A 104 4.65 -6.76 2.58
CA MET A 104 5.62 -6.20 3.53
C MET A 104 5.74 -7.03 4.80
N LEU A 105 4.64 -7.60 5.29
CA LEU A 105 4.70 -8.55 6.39
C LEU A 105 5.51 -9.80 6.01
N MET A 106 5.29 -10.36 4.83
CA MET A 106 6.03 -11.51 4.34
C MET A 106 7.52 -11.18 4.16
N ALA A 107 7.85 -10.01 3.60
CA ALA A 107 9.23 -9.57 3.48
C ALA A 107 9.92 -9.45 4.84
N TYR A 108 9.22 -8.90 5.84
CA TYR A 108 9.75 -8.83 7.21
C TYR A 108 10.00 -10.22 7.79
N LEU A 109 9.02 -11.12 7.70
CA LEU A 109 9.09 -12.47 8.29
C LEU A 109 10.15 -13.36 7.61
N THR A 110 10.38 -13.19 6.32
CA THR A 110 11.30 -14.06 5.55
C THR A 110 12.73 -13.55 5.49
N ALA A 111 12.95 -12.24 5.47
CA ALA A 111 14.26 -11.65 5.26
C ALA A 111 14.78 -10.87 6.46
N HIS A 112 13.92 -10.34 7.32
CA HIS A 112 14.26 -9.36 8.33
C HIS A 112 13.77 -9.72 9.74
N LEU A 113 13.31 -10.95 9.95
CA LEU A 113 12.74 -11.36 11.24
C LEU A 113 13.75 -11.14 12.38
N ALA A 114 13.35 -10.31 13.33
CA ALA A 114 14.05 -10.06 14.57
C ALA A 114 13.03 -9.68 15.63
N TRP A 115 13.42 -9.78 16.90
CA TRP A 115 12.52 -9.38 17.99
C TRP A 115 12.15 -7.87 17.94
N PHE A 116 13.00 -7.05 17.32
CA PHE A 116 12.72 -5.64 17.03
C PHE A 116 13.24 -5.28 15.62
N PRO A 117 12.46 -4.53 14.83
CA PRO A 117 12.74 -4.34 13.39
C PRO A 117 14.09 -3.78 13.02
N THR A 118 14.65 -2.89 13.85
CA THR A 118 15.96 -2.26 13.58
C THR A 118 17.16 -3.22 13.73
N LEU A 119 16.96 -4.35 14.39
CA LEU A 119 18.08 -5.28 14.66
C LEU A 119 18.52 -6.09 13.44
N ASN A 120 17.67 -6.18 12.40
CA ASN A 120 17.97 -6.91 11.18
C ASN A 120 17.54 -6.14 9.92
N ASN A 121 17.71 -4.80 9.94
CA ASN A 121 17.34 -3.89 8.84
C ASN A 121 15.88 -4.05 8.35
N GLY A 122 14.99 -4.47 9.24
CA GLY A 122 13.56 -4.69 8.93
C GLY A 122 12.67 -3.48 9.14
N GLU A 123 13.24 -2.34 9.57
CA GLU A 123 12.47 -1.13 9.86
C GLU A 123 11.67 -0.63 8.66
N LEU A 124 12.25 -0.70 7.45
CA LEU A 124 11.57 -0.26 6.24
C LEU A 124 10.35 -1.13 5.92
N ALA A 125 10.50 -2.44 5.99
CA ALA A 125 9.38 -3.37 5.77
C ALA A 125 8.29 -3.19 6.84
N ALA A 126 8.68 -3.03 8.10
CA ALA A 126 7.74 -2.79 9.19
C ALA A 126 7.01 -1.45 9.05
N MET A 127 7.71 -0.38 8.68
CA MET A 127 7.10 0.94 8.45
C MET A 127 6.12 0.92 7.28
N TYR A 128 6.46 0.30 6.16
CA TYR A 128 5.53 0.13 5.04
C TYR A 128 4.31 -0.73 5.43
N PHE A 129 4.53 -1.81 6.18
CA PHE A 129 3.42 -2.64 6.68
C PHE A 129 2.41 -1.79 7.45
N VAL A 130 2.88 -1.00 8.44
CA VAL A 130 2.01 -0.10 9.23
C VAL A 130 1.39 0.98 8.34
N ALA A 131 2.15 1.60 7.45
CA ALA A 131 1.65 2.63 6.54
C ALA A 131 0.50 2.10 5.65
N PHE A 132 0.62 0.90 5.10
CA PHE A 132 -0.43 0.30 4.30
C PHE A 132 -1.65 -0.15 5.12
N LEU A 133 -1.48 -0.57 6.37
CA LEU A 133 -2.61 -0.79 7.28
C LEU A 133 -3.35 0.52 7.59
N VAL A 134 -2.63 1.63 7.75
CA VAL A 134 -3.22 2.96 7.91
C VAL A 134 -3.99 3.35 6.64
N ILE A 135 -3.39 3.19 5.45
CA ILE A 135 -4.07 3.47 4.17
C ILE A 135 -5.31 2.57 3.99
N PHE A 136 -5.22 1.28 4.34
CA PHE A 136 -6.36 0.37 4.34
C PHE A 136 -7.48 0.86 5.25
N SER A 137 -7.16 1.33 6.46
CA SER A 137 -8.14 1.74 7.46
C SER A 137 -8.83 3.06 7.14
N PHE A 138 -8.07 4.06 6.65
CA PHE A 138 -8.58 5.40 6.35
C PHE A 138 -9.12 5.53 4.91
N GLY A 139 -8.74 4.61 4.04
CA GLY A 139 -9.21 4.56 2.66
C GLY A 139 -8.57 5.59 1.72
N PRO A 140 -9.17 5.77 0.54
CA PRO A 140 -8.58 6.51 -0.57
C PRO A 140 -8.44 8.02 -0.34
N GLY A 141 -9.26 8.61 0.53
CA GLY A 141 -9.34 10.06 0.73
C GLY A 141 -10.05 10.81 -0.42
N PRO A 142 -10.22 12.14 -0.28
CA PRO A 142 -11.03 12.92 -1.21
C PRO A 142 -10.43 13.02 -2.62
N CYS A 143 -9.12 13.15 -2.73
CA CYS A 143 -8.40 13.23 -4.02
C CYS A 143 -8.06 11.83 -4.54
N SER A 144 -9.06 11.05 -4.94
CA SER A 144 -8.89 9.67 -5.40
C SER A 144 -9.88 9.26 -6.47
N ALA A 145 -9.50 8.28 -7.30
CA ALA A 145 -10.36 7.71 -8.32
C ALA A 145 -11.58 7.00 -7.71
N ASP A 146 -11.43 6.32 -6.57
CA ASP A 146 -12.54 5.65 -5.87
C ASP A 146 -13.62 6.66 -5.43
N THR A 147 -13.20 7.79 -4.87
CA THR A 147 -14.13 8.85 -4.43
C THR A 147 -14.84 9.47 -5.62
N TRP A 148 -14.11 9.81 -6.68
CA TRP A 148 -14.71 10.35 -7.90
C TRP A 148 -15.73 9.39 -8.55
N LEU A 149 -15.41 8.09 -8.63
CA LEU A 149 -16.31 7.07 -9.13
C LEU A 149 -17.56 6.91 -8.24
N SER A 150 -17.40 7.02 -6.92
CA SER A 150 -18.52 6.91 -5.97
C SER A 150 -19.51 8.07 -6.13
N VAL A 151 -19.01 9.29 -6.26
CA VAL A 151 -19.85 10.49 -6.50
C VAL A 151 -20.63 10.36 -7.80
N ARG A 152 -19.97 10.00 -8.90
CA ARG A 152 -20.65 9.77 -10.20
C ARG A 152 -21.70 8.67 -10.16
N ARG A 153 -21.49 7.61 -9.38
CA ARG A 153 -22.51 6.55 -9.22
C ARG A 153 -23.72 7.07 -8.45
N GLN A 154 -23.53 7.91 -7.46
CA GLN A 154 -24.62 8.50 -6.68
C GLN A 154 -25.46 9.46 -7.55
N GLU A 155 -24.84 10.31 -8.36
CA GLU A 155 -25.51 11.20 -9.30
C GLU A 155 -26.40 10.41 -10.27
N LYS A 156 -25.83 9.39 -10.95
CA LYS A 156 -26.60 8.53 -11.87
C LYS A 156 -27.76 7.78 -11.21
N ARG A 157 -27.60 7.40 -9.93
CA ARG A 157 -28.71 6.80 -9.17
C ARG A 157 -29.82 7.79 -8.88
N LYS A 158 -29.47 9.01 -8.53
CA LYS A 158 -30.43 10.09 -8.28
C LYS A 158 -31.23 10.41 -9.55
N ASP A 159 -30.56 10.59 -10.68
CA ASP A 159 -31.20 10.86 -11.97
C ASP A 159 -32.20 9.76 -12.37
N ARG A 160 -31.82 8.48 -12.17
CA ARG A 160 -32.72 7.34 -12.43
C ARG A 160 -33.97 7.34 -11.53
N MET A 161 -33.79 7.69 -10.24
CA MET A 161 -34.91 7.75 -9.31
C MET A 161 -35.87 8.89 -9.64
N ASP A 162 -35.34 10.04 -10.07
CA ASP A 162 -36.14 11.19 -10.47
C ASP A 162 -36.90 10.96 -11.81
N ALA A 163 -36.26 10.25 -12.76
CA ALA A 163 -36.91 9.86 -14.01
C ALA A 163 -38.06 8.87 -13.78
N ASN A 164 -37.98 7.97 -12.80
CA ASN A 164 -39.02 6.99 -12.50
C ASN A 164 -40.19 7.55 -11.67
N LYS A 165 -40.11 8.80 -11.21
CA LYS A 165 -41.15 9.50 -10.48
C LYS A 165 -42.02 10.38 -11.40
N ARG A 166 -41.62 10.55 -12.66
CA ARG A 166 -42.37 11.31 -13.71
C ARG A 166 -43.20 10.39 -14.58
#